data_91d8af7f42d281e1c2f7e7ba9e33c779
#
_entry.id   91d8af7f42d281e1c2f7e7ba9e33c779
#
_cell.length_a   1.000
_cell.length_b   1.000
_cell.length_c   1.000
_cell.angle_alpha   90.00
_cell.angle_beta   90.00
_cell.angle_gamma   90.00
#
_symmetry.space_group_name_H-M   'P 1'
#
loop_
_entity.id
_entity.type
_entity.pdbx_description
1 polymer ?
#
loop_
_entity_poly.entity_id
_entity_poly.type
_entity_poly.pdbx_seq_one_letter_code
_entity_poly.pdbx_strand_id
1 'polypeptide(L)'
;DFEVFIDPSGSTHNYMELEMNAFNTQWDLLLTMPYRNGGRSVTAWNMPGVETACMISGEVNNPAADNKFWSVEIKIPFAGLTETYSKEKNPPELERCYPVRNAPTTGEVWRMNFSRVQWTVDVADGKYAKRTGTDGKPLPEDNWVWAATGLIDIHYPETWAYVFFTENGESCPM
;
A
#
# COMPACT_ATOMS: atom_id res chain seq x y z
N ASP A 1 5.18 6.52 -6.31
CA ASP A 1 3.98 6.34 -5.50
C ASP A 1 4.30 6.06 -4.04
N PHE A 2 3.27 6.02 -3.23
CA PHE A 2 3.29 5.59 -1.84
C PHE A 2 2.23 4.50 -1.68
N GLU A 3 2.57 3.46 -0.96
CA GLU A 3 1.75 2.26 -0.84
C GLU A 3 1.51 1.92 0.63
N VAL A 4 0.32 1.43 0.92
CA VAL A 4 -0.11 0.95 2.24
C VAL A 4 -0.60 -0.48 2.10
N PHE A 5 -0.04 -1.38 2.87
CA PHE A 5 -0.40 -2.79 2.92
C PHE A 5 -0.98 -3.12 4.29
N ILE A 6 -2.14 -3.76 4.30
CA ILE A 6 -2.88 -4.07 5.53
C ILE A 6 -3.36 -5.52 5.51
N ASP A 7 -2.94 -6.31 6.48
CA ASP A 7 -3.46 -7.64 6.77
C ASP A 7 -4.04 -7.67 8.19
N PRO A 8 -5.34 -7.43 8.33
CA PRO A 8 -5.98 -7.38 9.64
C PRO A 8 -6.02 -8.73 10.37
N SER A 9 -5.89 -9.81 9.62
CA SER A 9 -5.94 -11.17 10.21
C SER A 9 -4.57 -11.69 10.62
N GLY A 10 -3.51 -11.10 10.08
CA GLY A 10 -2.16 -11.62 10.23
C GLY A 10 -1.91 -12.96 9.53
N SER A 11 -2.86 -13.40 8.69
CA SER A 11 -2.79 -14.70 8.01
C SER A 11 -1.90 -14.73 6.79
N THR A 12 -1.41 -13.57 6.35
CA THR A 12 -0.64 -13.38 5.11
C THR A 12 -1.45 -13.61 3.83
N HIS A 13 -2.76 -13.76 3.96
CA HIS A 13 -3.70 -13.96 2.86
C HIS A 13 -4.82 -12.93 2.95
N ASN A 14 -5.41 -12.60 1.79
CA ASN A 14 -6.52 -11.66 1.69
C ASN A 14 -6.19 -10.29 2.29
N TYR A 15 -5.00 -9.81 2.04
CA TYR A 15 -4.55 -8.51 2.48
C TYR A 15 -4.91 -7.42 1.47
N MET A 16 -4.94 -6.20 1.92
CA MET A 16 -5.35 -5.03 1.17
C MET A 16 -4.16 -4.17 0.84
N GLU A 17 -4.24 -3.51 -0.31
CA GLU A 17 -3.26 -2.55 -0.79
C GLU A 17 -3.95 -1.28 -1.25
N LEU A 18 -3.38 -0.15 -0.89
CA LEU A 18 -3.73 1.16 -1.40
C LEU A 18 -2.47 1.84 -1.91
N GLU A 19 -2.47 2.16 -3.20
CA GLU A 19 -1.42 2.94 -3.82
C GLU A 19 -1.91 4.38 -4.09
N MET A 20 -1.01 5.34 -3.98
CA MET A 20 -1.32 6.72 -4.33
C MET A 20 -0.10 7.49 -4.82
N ASN A 21 -0.35 8.45 -5.68
CA ASN A 21 0.69 9.33 -6.20
C ASN A 21 0.54 10.77 -5.70
N ALA A 22 1.48 11.63 -6.07
CA ALA A 22 1.49 13.03 -5.67
C ALA A 22 0.31 13.87 -6.23
N PHE A 23 -0.42 13.35 -7.23
CA PHE A 23 -1.68 13.94 -7.70
C PHE A 23 -2.90 13.51 -6.92
N ASN A 24 -2.72 12.73 -5.87
CA ASN A 24 -3.81 12.09 -5.13
C ASN A 24 -4.63 11.12 -5.97
N THR A 25 -4.05 10.55 -7.03
CA THR A 25 -4.67 9.45 -7.75
C THR A 25 -4.47 8.18 -6.94
N GLN A 26 -5.54 7.44 -6.72
CA GLN A 26 -5.58 6.24 -5.90
C GLN A 26 -5.79 5.00 -6.76
N TRP A 27 -5.20 3.90 -6.33
CA TRP A 27 -5.52 2.57 -6.80
C TRP A 27 -5.51 1.62 -5.60
N ASP A 28 -6.61 0.92 -5.41
CA ASP A 28 -6.79 -0.02 -4.31
C ASP A 28 -7.13 -1.41 -4.85
N LEU A 29 -6.70 -2.42 -4.13
CA LEU A 29 -6.92 -3.81 -4.51
C LEU A 29 -6.84 -4.74 -3.31
N LEU A 30 -7.42 -5.92 -3.48
CA LEU A 30 -7.29 -7.00 -2.52
C LEU A 30 -6.43 -8.12 -3.12
N LEU A 31 -5.46 -8.60 -2.36
CA LEU A 31 -4.62 -9.75 -2.72
C LEU A 31 -5.13 -11.01 -2.01
N THR A 32 -5.39 -12.06 -2.76
CA THR A 32 -5.81 -13.35 -2.18
C THR A 32 -4.70 -14.00 -1.37
N MET A 33 -3.45 -13.86 -1.83
CA MET A 33 -2.21 -14.28 -1.20
C MET A 33 -1.03 -13.63 -1.92
N PRO A 34 0.22 -13.76 -1.44
CA PRO A 34 1.40 -13.27 -2.15
C PRO A 34 1.49 -13.75 -3.59
N TYR A 35 1.89 -12.88 -4.53
CA TYR A 35 2.04 -13.25 -5.94
C TYR A 35 2.97 -14.43 -6.15
N ARG A 36 4.07 -14.52 -5.39
CA ARG A 36 5.02 -15.65 -5.43
C ARG A 36 4.39 -17.00 -5.07
N ASN A 37 3.25 -16.98 -4.37
CA ASN A 37 2.48 -18.17 -3.98
C ASN A 37 1.31 -18.45 -4.93
N GLY A 38 1.24 -17.74 -6.07
CA GLY A 38 0.16 -17.85 -7.04
C GLY A 38 -1.05 -16.97 -6.73
N GLY A 39 -0.89 -15.98 -5.86
CA GLY A 39 -1.93 -15.01 -5.52
C GLY A 39 -2.39 -14.16 -6.71
N ARG A 40 -3.59 -13.64 -6.59
CA ARG A 40 -4.21 -12.75 -7.57
C ARG A 40 -4.66 -11.47 -6.90
N SER A 41 -4.49 -10.37 -7.63
CA SER A 41 -5.11 -9.11 -7.27
C SER A 41 -6.57 -9.06 -7.74
N VAL A 42 -7.45 -8.62 -6.88
CA VAL A 42 -8.85 -8.32 -7.17
C VAL A 42 -8.98 -6.82 -7.32
N THR A 43 -8.77 -6.34 -8.53
CA THR A 43 -8.77 -4.92 -8.86
C THR A 43 -10.17 -4.30 -8.92
N ALA A 44 -11.21 -5.13 -8.92
CA ALA A 44 -12.60 -4.68 -8.82
C ALA A 44 -13.04 -4.40 -7.37
N TRP A 45 -12.20 -4.77 -6.38
CA TRP A 45 -12.43 -4.39 -4.99
C TRP A 45 -12.08 -2.92 -4.80
N ASN A 46 -12.83 -2.23 -3.97
CA ASN A 46 -12.54 -0.86 -3.57
C ASN A 46 -12.55 -0.77 -2.05
N MET A 47 -11.71 0.09 -1.50
CA MET A 47 -11.64 0.39 -0.06
C MET A 47 -12.70 1.43 0.29
N PRO A 48 -13.85 1.02 0.86
CA PRO A 48 -14.97 1.94 1.06
C PRO A 48 -14.62 3.06 2.04
N GLY A 49 -14.92 4.29 1.64
CA GLY A 49 -14.80 5.46 2.52
C GLY A 49 -13.38 5.91 2.79
N VAL A 50 -12.38 5.42 2.06
CA VAL A 50 -11.02 5.95 2.15
C VAL A 50 -11.00 7.42 1.73
N GLU A 51 -10.36 8.25 2.55
CA GLU A 51 -10.12 9.66 2.26
C GLU A 51 -8.62 9.89 2.23
N THR A 52 -8.13 10.60 1.22
CA THR A 52 -6.70 10.90 1.08
C THR A 52 -6.47 12.36 0.74
N ALA A 53 -5.32 12.88 1.15
CA ALA A 53 -4.85 14.21 0.77
C ALA A 53 -3.34 14.17 0.51
N CYS A 54 -2.91 14.99 -0.46
CA CYS A 54 -1.50 15.22 -0.74
C CYS A 54 -1.15 16.69 -0.58
N MET A 55 0.00 16.95 0.03
CA MET A 55 0.62 18.27 0.04
C MET A 55 1.95 18.19 -0.69
N ILE A 56 2.24 19.17 -1.53
CA ILE A 56 3.45 19.24 -2.32
C ILE A 56 4.19 20.53 -1.97
N SER A 57 5.47 20.41 -1.60
CA SER A 57 6.37 21.53 -1.47
C SER A 57 7.23 21.64 -2.73
N GLY A 58 6.75 22.41 -3.68
CA GLY A 58 7.30 22.52 -5.02
C GLY A 58 6.21 22.59 -6.08
N GLU A 59 6.52 22.17 -7.28
CA GLU A 59 5.60 22.14 -8.41
C GLU A 59 5.59 20.75 -9.05
N VAL A 60 4.38 20.23 -9.26
CA VAL A 60 4.22 18.92 -9.90
C VAL A 60 4.66 18.96 -11.35
N ASN A 61 5.41 17.97 -11.77
CA ASN A 61 5.93 17.84 -13.13
C ASN A 61 6.79 19.01 -13.61
N ASN A 62 7.28 19.83 -12.71
CA ASN A 62 8.25 20.89 -13.03
C ASN A 62 9.62 20.54 -12.42
N PRO A 63 10.56 19.97 -13.19
CA PRO A 63 11.89 19.62 -12.67
C PRO A 63 12.78 20.83 -12.40
N ALA A 64 12.41 22.01 -12.88
CA ALA A 64 13.15 23.25 -12.65
C ALA A 64 12.72 23.96 -11.35
N ALA A 65 11.61 23.54 -10.75
CA ALA A 65 11.15 24.10 -9.49
C ALA A 65 11.99 23.60 -8.30
N ASP A 66 11.98 24.36 -7.20
CA ASP A 66 12.60 23.96 -5.93
C ASP A 66 11.71 22.90 -5.23
N ASN A 67 11.75 21.70 -5.76
CA ASN A 67 10.97 20.58 -5.26
C ASN A 67 11.65 19.96 -4.05
N LYS A 68 11.00 19.98 -2.88
CA LYS A 68 11.56 19.50 -1.61
C LYS A 68 10.98 18.17 -1.19
N PHE A 69 9.64 18.08 -1.12
CA PHE A 69 8.93 16.87 -0.68
C PHE A 69 7.47 16.91 -1.13
N TRP A 70 6.85 15.80 -1.00
CA TRP A 70 5.41 15.67 -0.94
C TRP A 70 5.05 14.80 0.28
N SER A 71 3.88 15.02 0.85
CA SER A 71 3.36 14.26 1.96
C SER A 71 1.96 13.76 1.66
N VAL A 72 1.57 12.70 2.34
CA VAL A 72 0.25 12.09 2.22
C VAL A 72 -0.41 12.01 3.59
N GLU A 73 -1.71 12.23 3.62
CA GLU A 73 -2.57 11.89 4.74
C GLU A 73 -3.63 10.91 4.25
N ILE A 74 -3.82 9.81 4.96
CA ILE A 74 -4.73 8.75 4.58
C ILE A 74 -5.61 8.42 5.78
N LYS A 75 -6.93 8.49 5.58
CA LYS A 75 -7.92 8.07 6.54
C LYS A 75 -8.66 6.86 5.99
N ILE A 76 -8.50 5.74 6.65
CA ILE A 76 -9.12 4.47 6.28
C ILE A 76 -10.15 4.12 7.36
N PRO A 77 -11.46 4.15 7.06
CA PRO A 77 -12.46 3.67 8.00
C PRO A 77 -12.28 2.17 8.26
N PHE A 78 -12.29 1.76 9.51
CA PHE A 78 -12.21 0.33 9.84
C PHE A 78 -13.31 -0.49 9.18
N ALA A 79 -14.52 0.05 9.05
CA ALA A 79 -15.60 -0.57 8.33
C ALA A 79 -15.25 -0.87 6.86
N GLY A 80 -14.47 0.00 6.22
CA GLY A 80 -14.01 -0.20 4.84
C GLY A 80 -13.04 -1.38 4.67
N LEU A 81 -12.35 -1.77 5.74
CA LEU A 81 -11.44 -2.93 5.73
C LEU A 81 -12.19 -4.26 5.97
N THR A 82 -13.45 -4.19 6.31
CA THR A 82 -14.25 -5.34 6.72
C THR A 82 -15.37 -5.67 5.74
N GLU A 83 -15.84 -4.69 4.97
CA GLU A 83 -16.83 -4.90 3.91
C GLU A 83 -16.19 -5.56 2.70
N THR A 84 -15.88 -6.80 2.85
CA THR A 84 -15.12 -7.42 1.79
C THR A 84 -15.99 -7.86 0.63
N TYR A 85 -17.29 -8.24 0.78
CA TYR A 85 -17.95 -8.86 -0.36
C TYR A 85 -19.47 -8.82 -0.35
N SER A 86 -20.06 -8.40 -1.46
CA SER A 86 -21.36 -8.91 -1.89
C SER A 86 -21.12 -10.15 -2.75
N LYS A 87 -21.85 -11.23 -2.51
CA LYS A 87 -21.78 -12.48 -3.30
C LYS A 87 -21.93 -12.29 -4.81
N GLU A 88 -22.47 -11.17 -5.23
CA GLU A 88 -22.77 -10.87 -6.64
C GLU A 88 -21.58 -10.27 -7.40
N LYS A 89 -20.56 -9.76 -6.71
CA LYS A 89 -19.45 -9.01 -7.31
C LYS A 89 -18.09 -9.68 -7.20
N ASN A 90 -17.97 -10.75 -6.47
CA ASN A 90 -16.67 -11.32 -6.12
C ASN A 90 -16.52 -12.79 -6.52
N PRO A 91 -15.30 -13.19 -6.92
CA PRO A 91 -15.04 -14.58 -7.21
C PRO A 91 -15.24 -15.47 -5.96
N PRO A 92 -15.68 -16.72 -6.15
CA PRO A 92 -15.99 -17.64 -5.03
C PRO A 92 -14.82 -17.87 -4.06
N GLU A 93 -13.59 -17.67 -4.51
CA GLU A 93 -12.39 -17.79 -3.69
C GLU A 93 -12.36 -16.79 -2.54
N LEU A 94 -13.11 -15.70 -2.67
CA LEU A 94 -13.15 -14.61 -1.71
C LEU A 94 -14.29 -14.74 -0.69
N GLU A 95 -15.22 -15.69 -0.86
CA GLU A 95 -16.27 -15.96 0.14
C GLU A 95 -15.71 -16.40 1.50
N ARG A 96 -14.44 -16.74 1.57
CA ARG A 96 -13.75 -17.18 2.78
C ARG A 96 -13.06 -16.05 3.56
N CYS A 97 -13.16 -14.84 3.09
CA CYS A 97 -12.45 -13.71 3.67
C CYS A 97 -13.27 -13.06 4.78
N TYR A 98 -12.88 -13.36 5.98
CA TYR A 98 -13.01 -12.69 7.27
C TYR A 98 -14.40 -12.26 7.76
N PRO A 99 -14.63 -12.48 9.07
CA PRO A 99 -15.75 -11.85 9.73
C PRO A 99 -15.57 -10.33 9.68
N VAL A 100 -16.61 -9.65 9.24
CA VAL A 100 -16.73 -8.20 9.27
C VAL A 100 -16.52 -7.70 10.69
N ARG A 101 -15.52 -6.87 10.92
CA ARG A 101 -15.29 -6.19 12.19
C ARG A 101 -15.39 -4.69 11.97
N ASN A 102 -16.18 -4.02 12.77
CA ASN A 102 -16.37 -2.57 12.65
C ASN A 102 -15.16 -1.77 13.12
N ALA A 103 -14.32 -2.33 13.98
CA ALA A 103 -13.09 -1.73 14.49
C ALA A 103 -12.22 -2.81 15.15
N PRO A 104 -10.89 -2.62 15.21
CA PRO A 104 -10.04 -3.50 16.00
C PRO A 104 -10.33 -3.34 17.49
N THR A 105 -10.11 -4.39 18.24
CA THR A 105 -10.25 -4.41 19.70
C THR A 105 -8.88 -4.36 20.37
N THR A 106 -8.84 -3.90 21.62
CA THR A 106 -7.61 -3.93 22.43
C THR A 106 -7.00 -5.33 22.48
N GLY A 107 -5.70 -5.41 22.22
CA GLY A 107 -4.95 -6.65 22.13
C GLY A 107 -4.94 -7.30 20.75
N GLU A 108 -5.69 -6.77 19.80
CA GLU A 108 -5.66 -7.23 18.41
C GLU A 108 -4.35 -6.81 17.74
N VAL A 109 -3.84 -7.65 16.84
CA VAL A 109 -2.57 -7.45 16.16
C VAL A 109 -2.76 -7.64 14.66
N TRP A 110 -2.42 -6.63 13.89
CA TRP A 110 -2.43 -6.67 12.43
C TRP A 110 -1.01 -6.72 11.87
N ARG A 111 -0.85 -7.20 10.65
CA ARG A 111 0.37 -6.98 9.87
C ARG A 111 0.18 -5.81 8.93
N MET A 112 1.16 -4.92 8.89
CA MET A 112 1.14 -3.78 8.00
C MET A 112 2.54 -3.50 7.45
N ASN A 113 2.57 -2.90 6.28
CA ASN A 113 3.78 -2.28 5.75
C ASN A 113 3.43 -1.03 4.96
N PHE A 114 4.42 -0.18 4.78
CA PHE A 114 4.35 0.99 3.92
C PHE A 114 5.53 0.94 2.98
N SER A 115 5.32 1.33 1.74
CA SER A 115 6.42 1.47 0.80
C SER A 115 6.32 2.78 0.01
N ARG A 116 7.46 3.17 -0.51
CA ARG A 116 7.58 4.24 -1.49
C ARG A 116 8.39 3.74 -2.66
N VAL A 117 7.83 3.86 -3.85
CA VAL A 117 8.49 3.51 -5.10
C VAL A 117 8.95 4.79 -5.81
N GLN A 118 10.21 4.82 -6.17
CA GLN A 118 10.82 5.94 -6.89
C GLN A 118 11.63 5.43 -8.08
N TRP A 119 11.36 5.98 -9.23
CA TRP A 119 12.19 5.74 -10.42
C TRP A 119 13.24 6.84 -10.58
N THR A 120 14.47 6.45 -10.89
CA THR A 120 15.45 7.41 -11.38
C THR A 120 15.04 7.84 -12.77
N VAL A 121 14.88 9.15 -12.96
CA VAL A 121 14.40 9.72 -14.21
C VAL A 121 15.40 10.70 -14.79
N ASP A 122 15.43 10.79 -16.12
CA ASP A 122 16.05 11.87 -16.88
C ASP A 122 14.97 12.85 -17.35
N VAL A 123 15.37 14.07 -17.55
CA VAL A 123 14.50 15.09 -18.11
C VAL A 123 15.05 15.51 -19.46
N ALA A 124 14.28 15.26 -20.52
CA ALA A 124 14.61 15.68 -21.87
C ALA A 124 13.41 16.39 -22.48
N ASP A 125 13.61 17.55 -23.06
CA ASP A 125 12.57 18.39 -23.70
C ASP A 125 11.35 18.64 -22.78
N GLY A 126 11.61 18.83 -21.48
CA GLY A 126 10.56 19.07 -20.47
C GLY A 126 9.72 17.84 -20.12
N LYS A 127 10.13 16.64 -20.50
CA LYS A 127 9.46 15.38 -20.20
C LYS A 127 10.34 14.47 -19.35
N TYR A 128 9.70 13.73 -18.45
CA TYR A 128 10.37 12.69 -17.68
C TYR A 128 10.44 11.39 -18.48
N ALA A 129 11.59 10.74 -18.42
CA ALA A 129 11.80 9.38 -18.92
C ALA A 129 12.55 8.56 -17.87
N LYS A 130 12.21 7.31 -17.71
CA LYS A 130 13.00 6.41 -16.84
C LYS A 130 14.43 6.34 -17.37
N ARG A 131 15.42 6.59 -16.49
CA ARG A 131 16.83 6.47 -16.87
C ARG A 131 17.15 5.04 -17.28
N THR A 132 17.91 4.91 -18.34
CA THR A 132 18.36 3.60 -18.82
C THR A 132 19.81 3.33 -18.42
N GLY A 133 20.10 2.06 -18.16
CA GLY A 133 21.45 1.58 -17.95
C GLY A 133 22.22 1.42 -19.27
N THR A 134 23.44 0.94 -19.17
CA THR A 134 24.33 0.68 -20.34
C THR A 134 23.81 -0.40 -21.28
N ASP A 135 22.91 -1.24 -20.81
CA ASP A 135 22.21 -2.26 -21.58
C ASP A 135 20.94 -1.75 -22.30
N GLY A 136 20.66 -0.45 -22.19
CA GLY A 136 19.49 0.20 -22.77
C GLY A 136 18.16 -0.07 -22.06
N LYS A 137 18.17 -0.79 -20.93
CA LYS A 137 16.97 -1.05 -20.14
C LYS A 137 16.80 0.02 -19.04
N PRO A 138 15.57 0.31 -18.64
CA PRO A 138 15.35 1.16 -17.47
C PRO A 138 16.13 0.64 -16.25
N LEU A 139 16.73 1.55 -15.50
CA LEU A 139 17.28 1.21 -14.18
C LEU A 139 16.17 0.67 -13.28
N PRO A 140 16.49 -0.23 -12.34
CA PRO A 140 15.51 -0.68 -11.35
C PRO A 140 14.98 0.51 -10.55
N GLU A 141 13.80 0.35 -10.01
CA GLU A 141 13.22 1.29 -9.06
C GLU A 141 13.92 1.25 -7.71
N ASP A 142 13.89 2.37 -7.02
CA ASP A 142 14.27 2.45 -5.62
C ASP A 142 13.03 2.23 -4.77
N ASN A 143 13.07 1.25 -3.88
CA ASN A 143 11.98 0.92 -2.96
C ASN A 143 12.41 1.18 -1.51
N TRP A 144 11.65 2.01 -0.81
CA TRP A 144 11.79 2.21 0.63
C TRP A 144 10.59 1.57 1.32
N VAL A 145 10.85 0.81 2.36
CA VAL A 145 9.83 0.11 3.12
C VAL A 145 9.98 0.43 4.61
N TRP A 146 8.85 0.48 5.32
CA TRP A 146 8.84 0.67 6.76
C TRP A 146 9.40 -0.56 7.49
N ALA A 147 8.93 -1.75 7.16
CA ALA A 147 9.47 -3.00 7.65
C ALA A 147 10.24 -3.70 6.53
N ALA A 148 11.52 -3.98 6.77
CA ALA A 148 12.39 -4.61 5.77
C ALA A 148 11.95 -6.03 5.45
N THR A 149 11.72 -6.31 4.17
CA THR A 149 11.32 -7.64 3.70
C THR A 149 12.50 -8.59 3.50
N GLY A 150 13.73 -8.06 3.44
CA GLY A 150 14.95 -8.84 3.20
C GLY A 150 15.16 -9.26 1.73
N LEU A 151 14.22 -8.91 0.85
CA LEU A 151 14.29 -9.15 -0.58
C LEU A 151 13.48 -8.07 -1.33
N ILE A 152 13.64 -7.97 -2.64
CA ILE A 152 12.90 -7.01 -3.48
C ILE A 152 11.52 -7.63 -3.81
N ASP A 153 10.64 -7.60 -2.83
CA ASP A 153 9.24 -8.01 -2.96
C ASP A 153 8.47 -7.49 -1.75
N ILE A 154 7.65 -6.46 -1.94
CA ILE A 154 6.83 -5.92 -0.86
C ILE A 154 5.65 -6.86 -0.51
N HIS A 155 5.22 -7.70 -1.46
CA HIS A 155 4.20 -8.73 -1.25
C HIS A 155 4.75 -9.94 -0.48
N TYR A 156 5.44 -9.64 0.63
CA TYR A 156 5.97 -10.62 1.57
C TYR A 156 5.40 -10.38 2.98
N PRO A 157 4.08 -10.57 3.16
CA PRO A 157 3.40 -10.19 4.40
C PRO A 157 3.93 -10.90 5.65
N GLU A 158 4.63 -12.03 5.51
CA GLU A 158 5.29 -12.71 6.62
C GLU A 158 6.37 -11.85 7.30
N THR A 159 6.92 -10.87 6.59
CA THR A 159 7.97 -9.97 7.10
C THR A 159 7.45 -8.58 7.49
N TRP A 160 6.17 -8.29 7.24
CA TRP A 160 5.59 -7.00 7.61
C TRP A 160 5.58 -6.81 9.11
N ALA A 161 5.66 -5.55 9.53
CA ALA A 161 5.61 -5.20 10.93
C ALA A 161 4.24 -5.49 11.56
N TYR A 162 4.24 -5.59 12.87
CA TYR A 162 3.03 -5.77 13.67
C TYR A 162 2.53 -4.43 14.17
N VAL A 163 1.22 -4.20 14.04
CA VAL A 163 0.49 -3.08 14.61
C VAL A 163 -0.40 -3.60 15.72
N PHE A 164 -0.16 -3.14 16.93
CA PHE A 164 -0.88 -3.53 18.13
C PHE A 164 -1.93 -2.46 18.47
N PHE A 165 -3.15 -2.88 18.71
CA PHE A 165 -4.22 -2.00 19.17
C PHE A 165 -4.30 -2.04 20.68
N THR A 166 -4.01 -0.91 21.32
CA THR A 166 -3.97 -0.78 22.79
C THR A 166 -4.93 0.28 23.26
N GLU A 167 -5.38 0.20 24.51
CA GLU A 167 -6.09 1.31 25.15
C GLU A 167 -5.09 2.38 25.58
N ASN A 168 -5.48 3.66 25.44
CA ASN A 168 -4.76 4.81 25.99
C ASN A 168 -3.28 4.97 25.58
N GLY A 169 -2.86 4.42 24.44
CA GLY A 169 -1.50 4.58 23.96
C GLY A 169 -0.44 3.85 24.80
N GLU A 170 -0.82 2.78 25.48
CA GLU A 170 0.13 1.91 26.17
C GLU A 170 1.17 1.37 25.22
N SER A 171 2.42 1.28 25.68
CA SER A 171 3.51 0.71 24.89
C SER A 171 3.25 -0.77 24.61
N CYS A 172 3.59 -1.21 23.39
CA CYS A 172 3.55 -2.61 23.02
C CYS A 172 4.30 -3.46 24.08
N PRO A 173 3.73 -4.55 24.59
CA PRO A 173 4.48 -5.50 25.37
C PRO A 173 5.62 -6.05 24.52
N MET A 174 6.87 -5.87 25.02
CA MET A 174 8.08 -6.44 24.40
C MET A 174 8.14 -7.95 24.65
#